data_e789d9aaa4ebf57fd85d0aba1499eb29
#
_entry.id   e789d9aaa4ebf57fd85d0aba1499eb29
#
_cell.length_a   1.000
_cell.length_b   1.000
_cell.length_c   1.000
_cell.angle_alpha   90.00
_cell.angle_beta   90.00
_cell.angle_gamma   90.00
#
_symmetry.space_group_name_H-M   'P 1'
#
loop_
_entity.id
_entity.type
_entity.pdbx_description
1 polymer ?
#
loop_
_entity_poly.entity_id
_entity_poly.type
_entity_poly.pdbx_seq_one_letter_code
_entity_poly.pdbx_strand_id
1 'polypeptide(L)'
;MDLDISYGWNSAREALSFSVLPQGADRERADRAVSAALTRLFDRERQVVRLFDPPFDGKGRKDPGYIKGYPAGVRENGGQYTHGAVWLAMACFRLGRAGEGWEVLRALLPACHATEGYRAEPYVLAADVSYATGREGQGGWSWYTGAAGWYWQVAVQELLGLKVKEGRLRVQPRLPSDWPGYQAEWRLERGTLLIRVERGEADAALLDGQPVDEVALKELEGEHHLRVVIP
;
A
#
# COMPACT_ATOMS: atom_id res chain seq x y z
N MET A 1 -0.20 19.73 0.96
CA MET A 1 -1.65 19.44 1.02
C MET A 1 -1.75 18.11 1.77
N ASP A 2 -1.99 18.22 3.08
CA ASP A 2 -2.11 17.06 3.94
C ASP A 2 -3.49 16.47 3.70
N LEU A 3 -3.54 15.36 2.97
CA LEU A 3 -4.77 14.62 2.75
C LEU A 3 -5.14 13.90 4.04
N ASP A 4 -6.05 14.51 4.79
CA ASP A 4 -6.75 13.88 5.90
C ASP A 4 -7.87 13.01 5.30
N ILE A 5 -7.58 11.74 5.06
CA ILE A 5 -8.58 10.79 4.59
C ILE A 5 -9.05 10.00 5.81
N SER A 6 -10.03 10.53 6.50
CA SER A 6 -10.77 9.81 7.51
C SER A 6 -11.99 9.12 6.87
N TYR A 7 -11.93 7.82 6.68
CA TYR A 7 -13.12 7.02 6.43
C TYR A 7 -13.74 6.63 7.78
N GLY A 8 -14.68 7.43 8.25
CA GLY A 8 -15.45 7.12 9.45
C GLY A 8 -16.60 6.17 9.14
N TRP A 9 -16.45 4.89 9.42
CA TRP A 9 -17.59 3.98 9.58
C TRP A 9 -17.97 3.93 11.06
N ASN A 10 -19.07 4.59 11.38
CA ASN A 10 -19.61 4.60 12.72
C ASN A 10 -20.62 3.44 12.87
N SER A 11 -20.13 2.24 13.16
CA SER A 11 -20.96 1.17 13.66
C SER A 11 -20.59 0.89 15.11
N ALA A 12 -21.56 0.60 15.96
CA ALA A 12 -21.39 0.23 17.36
C ALA A 12 -20.63 -1.11 17.57
N ARG A 13 -19.94 -1.61 16.56
CA ARG A 13 -19.05 -2.76 16.55
C ARG A 13 -17.74 -2.27 15.96
N GLU A 14 -16.77 -1.89 16.81
CA GLU A 14 -15.37 -1.60 16.52
C GLU A 14 -15.06 -1.35 15.04
N ALA A 15 -15.47 -0.17 14.55
CA ALA A 15 -15.19 0.24 13.18
C ALA A 15 -13.69 0.48 13.03
N LEU A 16 -13.06 -0.22 12.09
CA LEU A 16 -11.72 0.06 11.67
C LEU A 16 -11.74 1.32 10.81
N SER A 17 -11.33 2.42 11.40
CA SER A 17 -11.04 3.65 10.69
C SER A 17 -9.62 3.59 10.16
N PHE A 18 -9.44 3.49 8.85
CA PHE A 18 -8.15 3.70 8.22
C PHE A 18 -7.88 5.19 8.13
N SER A 19 -7.34 5.77 9.18
CA SER A 19 -6.77 7.11 9.08
C SER A 19 -5.31 6.99 8.63
N VAL A 20 -5.01 7.54 7.46
CA VAL A 20 -3.63 7.87 7.09
C VAL A 20 -3.20 8.95 8.06
N LEU A 21 -2.31 8.60 8.97
CA LEU A 21 -1.96 9.42 10.12
C LEU A 21 -1.47 10.81 9.70
N PRO A 22 -2.17 11.90 10.07
CA PRO A 22 -1.59 13.22 10.10
C PRO A 22 -0.47 13.28 11.15
N GLN A 23 0.47 14.20 10.99
CA GLN A 23 1.43 14.50 12.04
C GLN A 23 0.67 14.83 13.34
N GLY A 24 0.96 14.11 14.42
CA GLY A 24 0.32 14.31 15.72
C GLY A 24 -0.87 13.39 16.03
N ALA A 25 -1.26 12.49 15.15
CA ALA A 25 -2.23 11.45 15.49
C ALA A 25 -1.67 10.51 16.57
N ASP A 26 -2.55 9.99 17.41
CA ASP A 26 -2.20 8.99 18.43
C ASP A 26 -1.65 7.73 17.75
N ARG A 27 -0.31 7.61 17.73
CA ARG A 27 0.41 6.51 17.09
C ARG A 27 0.03 5.16 17.69
N GLU A 28 -0.19 5.10 18.98
CA GLU A 28 -0.59 3.86 19.66
C GLU A 28 -1.98 3.40 19.21
N ARG A 29 -2.92 4.34 19.09
CA ARG A 29 -4.25 4.04 18.56
C ARG A 29 -4.20 3.55 17.12
N ALA A 30 -3.38 4.18 16.29
CA ALA A 30 -3.19 3.78 14.91
C ALA A 30 -2.56 2.39 14.79
N ASP A 31 -1.56 2.09 15.62
CA ASP A 31 -0.92 0.77 15.64
C ASP A 31 -1.90 -0.32 16.09
N ARG A 32 -2.71 -0.06 17.11
CA ARG A 32 -3.79 -0.98 17.52
C ARG A 32 -4.81 -1.21 16.39
N ALA A 33 -5.20 -0.16 15.67
CA ALA A 33 -6.14 -0.26 14.56
C ALA A 33 -5.58 -1.09 13.39
N VAL A 34 -4.33 -0.84 13.00
CA VAL A 34 -3.65 -1.62 11.96
C VAL A 34 -3.48 -3.08 12.40
N SER A 35 -3.09 -3.33 13.64
CA SER A 35 -2.97 -4.68 14.19
C SER A 35 -4.31 -5.43 14.17
N ALA A 36 -5.40 -4.77 14.54
CA ALA A 36 -6.75 -5.34 14.45
C ALA A 36 -7.15 -5.65 13.00
N ALA A 37 -6.83 -4.75 12.04
CA ALA A 37 -7.10 -4.98 10.63
C ALA A 37 -6.34 -6.19 10.09
N LEU A 38 -5.03 -6.26 10.35
CA LEU A 38 -4.18 -7.37 9.91
C LEU A 38 -4.61 -8.72 10.51
N THR A 39 -5.09 -8.72 11.76
CA THR A 39 -5.51 -9.93 12.45
C THR A 39 -6.88 -10.41 12.00
N ARG A 40 -7.84 -9.47 11.80
CA ARG A 40 -9.25 -9.81 11.57
C ARG A 40 -9.65 -9.82 10.10
N LEU A 41 -9.00 -9.02 9.27
CA LEU A 41 -9.42 -8.77 7.89
C LEU A 41 -8.47 -9.37 6.84
N PHE A 42 -7.20 -9.57 7.18
CA PHE A 42 -6.24 -10.13 6.26
C PHE A 42 -6.22 -11.68 6.35
N ASP A 43 -6.87 -12.32 5.40
CA ASP A 43 -6.76 -13.75 5.19
C ASP A 43 -5.47 -14.07 4.41
N ARG A 44 -4.45 -14.50 5.14
CA ARG A 44 -3.11 -14.79 4.59
C ARG A 44 -3.10 -16.05 3.74
N GLU A 45 -3.95 -17.00 4.04
CA GLU A 45 -4.06 -18.25 3.27
C GLU A 45 -4.60 -17.96 1.86
N ARG A 46 -5.66 -17.15 1.79
CA ARG A 46 -6.28 -16.75 0.52
C ARG A 46 -5.65 -15.52 -0.11
N GLN A 47 -4.76 -14.83 0.62
CA GLN A 47 -4.15 -13.57 0.20
C GLN A 47 -5.21 -12.49 -0.13
N VAL A 48 -6.21 -12.35 0.73
CA VAL A 48 -7.31 -11.40 0.56
C VAL A 48 -7.44 -10.52 1.79
N VAL A 49 -7.52 -9.21 1.59
CA VAL A 49 -7.79 -8.23 2.64
C VAL A 49 -9.23 -7.79 2.56
N ARG A 50 -10.08 -8.31 3.44
CA ARG A 50 -11.51 -7.96 3.48
C ARG A 50 -11.71 -6.52 3.92
N LEU A 51 -12.70 -5.84 3.35
CA LEU A 51 -13.01 -4.47 3.71
C LEU A 51 -13.57 -4.38 5.14
N PHE A 52 -14.42 -5.33 5.51
CA PHE A 52 -14.93 -5.53 6.88
C PHE A 52 -15.45 -6.97 7.06
N ASP A 53 -15.71 -7.35 8.32
CA ASP A 53 -16.19 -8.66 8.72
C ASP A 53 -17.07 -8.54 9.98
N PRO A 54 -18.26 -9.19 10.06
CA PRO A 54 -18.91 -9.96 9.00
C PRO A 54 -19.56 -9.07 7.93
N PRO A 55 -19.77 -9.58 6.71
CA PRO A 55 -20.53 -8.86 5.68
C PRO A 55 -22.00 -8.70 6.09
N PHE A 56 -22.68 -7.75 5.48
CA PHE A 56 -24.13 -7.58 5.68
C PHE A 56 -24.91 -8.69 4.99
N ASP A 57 -25.77 -9.36 5.74
CA ASP A 57 -26.61 -10.47 5.26
C ASP A 57 -28.11 -10.09 5.13
N GLY A 58 -28.41 -8.81 5.28
CA GLY A 58 -29.80 -8.29 5.23
C GLY A 58 -30.61 -8.52 6.51
N LYS A 59 -30.08 -9.20 7.53
CA LYS A 59 -30.78 -9.52 8.79
C LYS A 59 -30.53 -8.51 9.92
N GLY A 60 -29.65 -7.54 9.67
CA GLY A 60 -29.29 -6.53 10.66
C GLY A 60 -30.37 -5.47 10.88
N ARG A 61 -30.41 -4.89 12.11
CA ARG A 61 -31.33 -3.80 12.44
C ARG A 61 -31.05 -2.47 11.78
N LYS A 62 -29.84 -2.27 11.26
CA LYS A 62 -29.42 -1.03 10.60
C LYS A 62 -29.32 -1.26 9.09
N ASP A 63 -29.91 -0.36 8.32
CA ASP A 63 -29.78 -0.37 6.87
C ASP A 63 -28.37 0.12 6.47
N PRO A 64 -27.54 -0.72 5.83
CA PRO A 64 -26.23 -0.32 5.35
C PRO A 64 -26.27 0.50 4.04
N GLY A 65 -27.43 0.95 3.60
CA GLY A 65 -27.60 1.69 2.37
C GLY A 65 -27.36 0.82 1.13
N TYR A 66 -26.70 1.38 0.10
CA TYR A 66 -26.47 0.69 -1.18
C TYR A 66 -25.60 -0.58 -1.04
N ILE A 67 -24.78 -0.69 0.00
CA ILE A 67 -23.89 -1.84 0.22
C ILE A 67 -24.67 -3.16 0.29
N LYS A 68 -25.88 -3.15 0.82
CA LYS A 68 -26.76 -4.35 0.84
C LYS A 68 -27.13 -4.88 -0.55
N GLY A 69 -26.93 -4.09 -1.61
CA GLY A 69 -27.16 -4.53 -2.98
C GLY A 69 -26.10 -5.50 -3.49
N TYR A 70 -24.94 -5.58 -2.81
CA TYR A 70 -23.92 -6.59 -3.12
C TYR A 70 -24.14 -7.84 -2.25
N PRO A 71 -23.99 -9.05 -2.83
CA PRO A 71 -23.95 -10.27 -2.04
C PRO A 71 -22.87 -10.22 -0.96
N ALA A 72 -23.07 -10.94 0.14
CA ALA A 72 -22.08 -11.05 1.21
C ALA A 72 -20.73 -11.57 0.66
N GLY A 73 -19.65 -10.90 0.99
CA GLY A 73 -18.30 -11.19 0.51
C GLY A 73 -17.96 -10.62 -0.89
N VAL A 74 -18.82 -9.79 -1.48
CA VAL A 74 -18.59 -9.18 -2.79
C VAL A 74 -18.41 -7.68 -2.65
N ARG A 75 -17.34 -7.14 -3.29
CA ARG A 75 -17.03 -5.71 -3.34
C ARG A 75 -17.07 -5.08 -1.94
N GLU A 76 -17.78 -3.95 -1.82
CA GLU A 76 -17.92 -3.21 -0.57
C GLU A 76 -18.67 -3.98 0.52
N ASN A 77 -19.33 -5.10 0.20
CA ASN A 77 -19.99 -5.93 1.20
C ASN A 77 -19.08 -7.05 1.74
N GLY A 78 -17.94 -6.68 2.29
CA GLY A 78 -17.03 -7.61 2.98
C GLY A 78 -16.09 -8.40 2.07
N GLY A 79 -16.05 -8.09 0.76
CA GLY A 79 -14.98 -8.54 -0.14
C GLY A 79 -13.70 -7.74 0.08
N GLN A 80 -12.66 -8.02 -0.68
CA GLN A 80 -11.51 -7.13 -0.78
C GLN A 80 -11.89 -5.96 -1.66
N TYR A 81 -11.85 -4.76 -1.13
CA TYR A 81 -11.84 -3.54 -1.91
C TYR A 81 -10.39 -3.09 -2.03
N THR A 82 -9.78 -3.32 -3.20
CA THR A 82 -8.31 -3.24 -3.36
C THR A 82 -7.75 -1.86 -3.02
N HIS A 83 -8.50 -0.80 -3.29
CA HIS A 83 -8.12 0.57 -2.90
C HIS A 83 -7.90 0.69 -1.38
N GLY A 84 -8.86 0.20 -0.57
CA GLY A 84 -8.75 0.18 0.89
C GLY A 84 -7.63 -0.73 1.39
N ALA A 85 -7.41 -1.87 0.72
CA ALA A 85 -6.32 -2.78 1.06
C ALA A 85 -4.94 -2.14 0.81
N VAL A 86 -4.77 -1.37 -0.26
CA VAL A 86 -3.55 -0.60 -0.52
C VAL A 86 -3.32 0.45 0.57
N TRP A 87 -4.37 1.09 1.09
CA TRP A 87 -4.24 2.04 2.19
C TRP A 87 -3.84 1.35 3.51
N LEU A 88 -4.24 0.10 3.73
CA LEU A 88 -3.73 -0.68 4.88
C LEU A 88 -2.22 -0.88 4.76
N ALA A 89 -1.72 -1.26 3.57
CA ALA A 89 -0.28 -1.37 3.33
C ALA A 89 0.44 -0.04 3.59
N MET A 90 -0.11 1.08 3.10
CA MET A 90 0.44 2.42 3.35
C MET A 90 0.51 2.74 4.84
N ALA A 91 -0.54 2.41 5.61
CA ALA A 91 -0.55 2.61 7.06
C ALA A 91 0.54 1.78 7.76
N CYS A 92 0.74 0.52 7.35
CA CYS A 92 1.83 -0.32 7.85
C CYS A 92 3.19 0.33 7.62
N PHE A 93 3.50 0.76 6.40
CA PHE A 93 4.77 1.43 6.10
C PHE A 93 4.96 2.70 6.93
N ARG A 94 3.94 3.53 7.09
CA ARG A 94 4.02 4.78 7.86
C ARG A 94 4.19 4.56 9.35
N LEU A 95 3.74 3.42 9.86
CA LEU A 95 3.99 3.00 11.24
C LEU A 95 5.37 2.36 11.44
N GLY A 96 6.13 2.12 10.36
CA GLY A 96 7.43 1.43 10.41
C GLY A 96 7.31 -0.09 10.36
N ARG A 97 6.12 -0.63 10.01
CA ARG A 97 5.83 -2.06 9.91
C ARG A 97 6.06 -2.55 8.47
N ALA A 98 7.29 -2.41 7.99
CA ALA A 98 7.66 -2.62 6.59
C ALA A 98 7.35 -4.04 6.09
N GLY A 99 7.63 -5.07 6.89
CA GLY A 99 7.35 -6.46 6.55
C GLY A 99 5.87 -6.71 6.31
N GLU A 100 5.00 -6.21 7.19
CA GLU A 100 3.55 -6.35 7.06
C GLU A 100 2.98 -5.51 5.92
N GLY A 101 3.53 -4.31 5.70
CA GLY A 101 3.18 -3.49 4.54
C GLY A 101 3.49 -4.19 3.22
N TRP A 102 4.65 -4.83 3.14
CA TRP A 102 5.04 -5.64 1.98
C TRP A 102 4.17 -6.89 1.84
N GLU A 103 3.87 -7.58 2.93
CA GLU A 103 3.00 -8.76 2.93
C GLU A 103 1.62 -8.42 2.32
N VAL A 104 1.03 -7.30 2.73
CA VAL A 104 -0.23 -6.80 2.16
C VAL A 104 -0.07 -6.43 0.69
N LEU A 105 0.94 -5.64 0.30
CA LEU A 105 1.14 -5.29 -1.11
C LEU A 105 1.33 -6.51 -1.99
N ARG A 106 2.11 -7.49 -1.53
CA ARG A 106 2.35 -8.72 -2.26
C ARG A 106 1.06 -9.52 -2.44
N ALA A 107 0.21 -9.59 -1.42
CA ALA A 107 -1.08 -10.25 -1.48
C ALA A 107 -2.04 -9.62 -2.51
N LEU A 108 -1.85 -8.36 -2.86
CA LEU A 108 -2.66 -7.68 -3.87
C LEU A 108 -2.15 -7.87 -5.30
N LEU A 109 -0.94 -8.42 -5.49
CA LEU A 109 -0.36 -8.61 -6.83
C LEU A 109 -1.07 -9.75 -7.57
N PRO A 110 -1.65 -9.50 -8.75
CA PRO A 110 -2.30 -10.54 -9.55
C PRO A 110 -1.37 -11.73 -9.84
N ALA A 111 -0.10 -11.46 -10.11
CA ALA A 111 0.92 -12.48 -10.37
C ALA A 111 1.18 -13.43 -9.19
N CYS A 112 0.76 -13.08 -7.98
CA CYS A 112 0.89 -13.93 -6.78
C CYS A 112 -0.31 -14.85 -6.58
N HIS A 113 -1.36 -14.73 -7.40
CA HIS A 113 -2.56 -15.56 -7.34
C HIS A 113 -2.54 -16.65 -8.42
N ALA A 114 -3.10 -17.82 -8.12
CA ALA A 114 -3.28 -18.87 -9.11
C ALA A 114 -4.30 -18.41 -10.18
N THR A 115 -3.91 -18.47 -11.44
CA THR A 115 -4.70 -17.95 -12.58
C THR A 115 -6.12 -18.52 -12.62
N GLU A 116 -6.28 -19.82 -12.32
CA GLU A 116 -7.58 -20.49 -12.33
C GLU A 116 -8.52 -19.98 -11.24
N GLY A 117 -7.99 -19.64 -10.06
CA GLY A 117 -8.77 -19.08 -8.95
C GLY A 117 -9.07 -17.60 -9.14
N TYR A 118 -8.08 -16.81 -9.53
CA TYR A 118 -8.17 -15.36 -9.64
C TYR A 118 -9.07 -14.90 -10.80
N ARG A 119 -9.05 -15.59 -11.94
CA ARG A 119 -9.91 -15.34 -13.10
C ARG A 119 -9.89 -13.89 -13.63
N ALA A 120 -8.80 -13.19 -13.43
CA ALA A 120 -8.54 -11.88 -14.00
C ALA A 120 -7.16 -11.91 -14.65
N GLU A 121 -6.86 -10.90 -15.45
CA GLU A 121 -5.57 -10.78 -16.13
C GLU A 121 -4.43 -10.70 -15.11
N PRO A 122 -3.35 -11.52 -15.24
CA PRO A 122 -2.28 -11.60 -14.25
C PRO A 122 -1.40 -10.35 -14.17
N TYR A 123 -1.62 -9.38 -15.04
CA TYR A 123 -0.91 -8.10 -15.12
C TYR A 123 -1.80 -6.89 -14.80
N VAL A 124 -3.05 -7.12 -14.40
CA VAL A 124 -4.01 -6.06 -14.07
C VAL A 124 -4.45 -6.15 -12.63
N LEU A 125 -4.27 -5.09 -11.87
CA LEU A 125 -4.75 -5.02 -10.50
C LEU A 125 -6.29 -4.95 -10.50
N ALA A 126 -6.95 -5.98 -9.97
CA ALA A 126 -8.41 -5.99 -9.83
C ALA A 126 -8.86 -4.96 -8.80
N ALA A 127 -9.97 -4.26 -9.09
CA ALA A 127 -10.54 -3.29 -8.16
C ALA A 127 -11.09 -3.95 -6.90
N ASP A 128 -11.54 -5.19 -7.00
CA ASP A 128 -12.01 -6.00 -5.89
C ASP A 128 -11.66 -7.47 -6.08
N VAL A 129 -11.60 -8.21 -4.97
CA VAL A 129 -11.49 -9.67 -4.96
C VAL A 129 -12.61 -10.22 -4.09
N SER A 130 -13.34 -11.19 -4.62
CA SER A 130 -14.48 -11.81 -3.94
C SER A 130 -14.03 -12.65 -2.73
N TYR A 131 -14.79 -12.56 -1.66
CA TYR A 131 -14.71 -13.44 -0.49
C TYR A 131 -16.03 -14.19 -0.28
N ALA A 132 -16.93 -14.17 -1.27
CA ALA A 132 -18.20 -14.88 -1.24
C ALA A 132 -18.00 -16.39 -1.40
N THR A 133 -18.81 -17.19 -0.68
CA THR A 133 -18.73 -18.66 -0.72
C THR A 133 -18.79 -19.21 -2.15
N GLY A 134 -17.80 -20.00 -2.51
CA GLY A 134 -17.63 -20.60 -3.83
C GLY A 134 -17.05 -19.65 -4.89
N ARG A 135 -16.64 -18.45 -4.50
CA ARG A 135 -15.98 -17.44 -5.37
C ARG A 135 -14.81 -16.77 -4.67
N GLU A 136 -14.30 -17.38 -3.61
CA GLU A 136 -13.21 -16.82 -2.82
C GLU A 136 -11.95 -16.68 -3.70
N GLY A 137 -11.35 -15.51 -3.67
CA GLY A 137 -10.15 -15.21 -4.44
C GLY A 137 -10.39 -14.80 -5.90
N GLN A 138 -11.64 -14.75 -6.40
CA GLN A 138 -11.92 -14.28 -7.75
C GLN A 138 -11.78 -12.77 -7.84
N GLY A 139 -10.91 -12.30 -8.75
CA GLY A 139 -10.79 -10.89 -9.10
C GLY A 139 -12.02 -10.40 -9.86
N GLY A 140 -12.44 -9.19 -9.55
CA GLY A 140 -13.54 -8.51 -10.21
C GLY A 140 -13.15 -7.10 -10.65
N TRP A 141 -13.84 -6.56 -11.64
CA TRP A 141 -13.65 -5.21 -12.12
C TRP A 141 -12.18 -4.87 -12.45
N SER A 142 -11.59 -5.62 -13.34
CA SER A 142 -10.26 -5.31 -13.88
C SER A 142 -10.27 -4.02 -14.72
N TRP A 143 -9.08 -3.42 -14.90
CA TRP A 143 -8.91 -2.15 -15.63
C TRP A 143 -9.47 -0.89 -14.95
N TYR A 144 -9.82 -0.99 -13.66
CA TYR A 144 -10.08 0.16 -12.81
C TYR A 144 -8.77 0.75 -12.31
N THR A 145 -8.41 1.93 -12.78
CA THR A 145 -7.07 2.51 -12.60
C THR A 145 -6.82 3.15 -11.23
N GLY A 146 -7.87 3.47 -10.47
CA GLY A 146 -7.73 4.14 -9.17
C GLY A 146 -6.93 3.32 -8.15
N ALA A 147 -7.27 2.05 -7.99
CA ALA A 147 -6.54 1.15 -7.09
C ALA A 147 -5.10 0.93 -7.56
N ALA A 148 -4.88 0.77 -8.88
CA ALA A 148 -3.55 0.62 -9.46
C ALA A 148 -2.68 1.86 -9.26
N GLY A 149 -3.24 3.06 -9.42
CA GLY A 149 -2.55 4.32 -9.15
C GLY A 149 -2.10 4.44 -7.69
N TRP A 150 -2.96 4.08 -6.73
CA TRP A 150 -2.60 4.03 -5.33
C TRP A 150 -1.57 2.96 -5.02
N TYR A 151 -1.69 1.78 -5.62
CA TYR A 151 -0.71 0.71 -5.47
C TYR A 151 0.68 1.18 -5.91
N TRP A 152 0.77 1.79 -7.10
CA TRP A 152 2.00 2.37 -7.62
C TRP A 152 2.59 3.43 -6.66
N GLN A 153 1.74 4.37 -6.19
CA GLN A 153 2.19 5.41 -5.26
C GLN A 153 2.74 4.81 -3.95
N VAL A 154 2.07 3.82 -3.37
CA VAL A 154 2.52 3.19 -2.13
C VAL A 154 3.81 2.40 -2.35
N ALA A 155 3.90 1.66 -3.45
CA ALA A 155 5.12 0.93 -3.79
C ALA A 155 6.31 1.90 -3.98
N VAL A 156 6.14 2.97 -4.75
CA VAL A 156 7.22 3.92 -5.03
C VAL A 156 7.55 4.81 -3.84
N GLN A 157 6.52 5.39 -3.20
CA GLN A 157 6.75 6.42 -2.19
C GLN A 157 6.94 5.86 -0.77
N GLU A 158 6.30 4.74 -0.43
CA GLU A 158 6.38 4.21 0.93
C GLU A 158 7.32 3.00 1.04
N LEU A 159 7.27 2.03 0.10
CA LEU A 159 8.17 0.88 0.10
C LEU A 159 9.57 1.27 -0.40
N LEU A 160 9.68 1.77 -1.63
CA LEU A 160 10.97 2.21 -2.19
C LEU A 160 11.42 3.58 -1.64
N GLY A 161 10.52 4.36 -1.05
CA GLY A 161 10.83 5.61 -0.39
C GLY A 161 11.20 6.77 -1.32
N LEU A 162 10.88 6.69 -2.62
CA LEU A 162 11.19 7.70 -3.60
C LEU A 162 10.12 8.81 -3.58
N LYS A 163 10.38 9.88 -2.82
CA LYS A 163 9.43 10.99 -2.64
C LYS A 163 9.94 12.27 -3.27
N VAL A 164 9.16 12.81 -4.21
CA VAL A 164 9.46 14.12 -4.80
C VAL A 164 8.50 15.17 -4.23
N LYS A 165 9.08 16.22 -3.66
CA LYS A 165 8.35 17.40 -3.21
C LYS A 165 9.07 18.64 -3.73
N GLU A 166 8.34 19.54 -4.40
CA GLU A 166 8.88 20.80 -4.92
C GLU A 166 10.15 20.63 -5.81
N GLY A 167 10.20 19.54 -6.60
CA GLY A 167 11.33 19.24 -7.47
C GLY A 167 12.55 18.64 -6.76
N ARG A 168 12.46 18.33 -5.47
CA ARG A 168 13.49 17.68 -4.68
C ARG A 168 13.11 16.23 -4.39
N LEU A 169 14.02 15.31 -4.67
CA LEU A 169 13.90 13.89 -4.36
C LEU A 169 14.52 13.60 -3.00
N ARG A 170 13.74 12.98 -2.13
CA ARG A 170 14.21 12.36 -0.90
C ARG A 170 14.02 10.85 -1.01
N VAL A 171 15.03 10.08 -0.63
CA VAL A 171 14.99 8.62 -0.67
C VAL A 171 15.00 8.08 0.77
N GLN A 172 13.85 7.56 1.20
CA GLN A 172 13.64 7.01 2.55
C GLN A 172 12.93 5.66 2.46
N PRO A 173 13.65 4.59 2.10
CA PRO A 173 13.07 3.27 1.89
C PRO A 173 12.54 2.66 3.19
N ARG A 174 11.51 1.82 3.05
CA ARG A 174 10.98 0.97 4.13
C ARG A 174 10.93 -0.46 3.64
N LEU A 175 12.13 -1.01 3.38
CA LEU A 175 12.26 -2.35 2.83
C LEU A 175 12.02 -3.42 3.90
N PRO A 176 11.44 -4.57 3.53
CA PRO A 176 11.45 -5.76 4.37
C PRO A 176 12.88 -6.13 4.77
N SER A 177 13.05 -6.75 5.93
CA SER A 177 14.38 -7.07 6.48
C SER A 177 15.19 -8.04 5.64
N ASP A 178 14.52 -8.87 4.82
CA ASP A 178 15.11 -9.85 3.91
C ASP A 178 15.53 -9.24 2.55
N TRP A 179 15.21 -7.98 2.29
CA TRP A 179 15.65 -7.30 1.08
C TRP A 179 17.03 -6.68 1.28
N PRO A 180 18.02 -7.03 0.42
CA PRO A 180 19.36 -6.47 0.54
C PRO A 180 19.46 -5.00 0.10
N GLY A 181 18.48 -4.55 -0.68
CA GLY A 181 18.41 -3.23 -1.27
C GLY A 181 17.73 -3.27 -2.63
N TYR A 182 17.89 -2.21 -3.40
CA TYR A 182 17.42 -2.13 -4.79
C TYR A 182 18.25 -1.15 -5.61
N GLN A 183 18.07 -1.19 -6.92
CA GLN A 183 18.56 -0.18 -7.85
C GLN A 183 17.39 0.40 -8.64
N ALA A 184 17.45 1.70 -8.93
CA ALA A 184 16.46 2.39 -9.73
C ALA A 184 17.16 3.42 -10.65
N GLU A 185 16.62 3.57 -11.85
CA GLU A 185 17.00 4.61 -12.78
C GLU A 185 15.91 5.69 -12.80
N TRP A 186 16.28 6.92 -12.49
CA TRP A 186 15.38 8.06 -12.57
C TRP A 186 15.78 8.94 -13.75
N ARG A 187 14.96 8.95 -14.78
CA ARG A 187 15.19 9.77 -15.97
C ARG A 187 14.87 11.22 -15.68
N LEU A 188 15.83 12.07 -15.95
CA LEU A 188 15.75 13.52 -15.83
C LEU A 188 15.47 14.14 -17.20
N GLU A 189 15.14 15.43 -17.22
CA GLU A 189 14.98 16.18 -18.46
C GLU A 189 16.29 16.23 -19.28
N ARG A 190 17.45 16.32 -18.59
CA ARG A 190 18.79 16.44 -19.20
C ARG A 190 19.78 15.41 -18.71
N GLY A 191 19.32 14.24 -18.30
CA GLY A 191 20.23 13.21 -17.82
C GLY A 191 19.53 12.05 -17.09
N THR A 192 20.30 11.38 -16.25
CA THR A 192 19.87 10.20 -15.51
C THR A 192 20.44 10.22 -14.11
N LEU A 193 19.61 9.89 -13.12
CA LEU A 193 20.04 9.64 -11.75
C LEU A 193 19.96 8.14 -11.48
N LEU A 194 21.09 7.48 -11.27
CA LEU A 194 21.18 6.09 -10.88
C LEU A 194 21.13 6.02 -9.35
N ILE A 195 20.07 5.42 -8.82
CA ILE A 195 19.83 5.29 -7.39
C ILE A 195 20.19 3.86 -6.96
N ARG A 196 21.05 3.73 -5.97
CA ARG A 196 21.39 2.47 -5.34
C ARG A 196 21.08 2.55 -3.84
N VAL A 197 20.19 1.69 -3.41
CA VAL A 197 19.87 1.51 -1.98
C VAL A 197 20.47 0.18 -1.55
N GLU A 198 21.19 0.18 -0.43
CA GLU A 198 21.83 -1.01 0.14
C GLU A 198 21.82 -0.95 1.67
N ARG A 199 21.96 -2.11 2.31
CA ARG A 199 22.06 -2.19 3.77
C ARG A 199 23.48 -1.90 4.24
N GLY A 200 23.60 -1.27 5.40
CA GLY A 200 24.87 -0.96 6.04
C GLY A 200 24.70 -0.61 7.52
N GLU A 201 25.76 -0.16 8.16
CA GLU A 201 25.79 0.07 9.60
C GLU A 201 25.07 1.35 10.04
N ALA A 202 24.95 2.33 9.16
CA ALA A 202 24.33 3.63 9.46
C ALA A 202 23.65 4.23 8.24
N ASP A 203 22.61 5.04 8.48
CA ASP A 203 21.94 5.80 7.44
C ASP A 203 22.90 6.79 6.78
N ALA A 204 22.95 6.77 5.45
CA ALA A 204 23.70 7.74 4.65
C ALA A 204 23.05 7.92 3.27
N ALA A 205 23.12 9.14 2.73
CA ALA A 205 22.81 9.42 1.33
C ALA A 205 23.93 10.24 0.72
N LEU A 206 24.47 9.75 -0.38
CA LEU A 206 25.64 10.33 -1.07
C LEU A 206 25.30 10.53 -2.55
N LEU A 207 25.29 11.76 -3.01
CA LEU A 207 25.20 12.10 -4.44
C LEU A 207 26.62 12.33 -4.96
N ASP A 208 27.05 11.51 -5.91
CA ASP A 208 28.42 11.54 -6.50
C ASP A 208 29.52 11.57 -5.41
N GLY A 209 29.27 10.82 -4.32
CA GLY A 209 30.19 10.72 -3.19
C GLY A 209 30.07 11.85 -2.15
N GLN A 210 29.23 12.85 -2.36
CA GLN A 210 29.00 13.94 -1.40
C GLN A 210 27.72 13.71 -0.57
N PRO A 211 27.74 13.92 0.74
CA PRO A 211 26.56 13.78 1.59
C PRO A 211 25.43 14.72 1.17
N VAL A 212 24.20 14.21 1.10
CA VAL A 212 23.01 14.99 0.80
C VAL A 212 21.81 14.53 1.62
N ASP A 213 20.91 15.44 1.97
CA ASP A 213 19.61 15.11 2.56
C ASP A 213 18.54 14.88 1.50
N GLU A 214 18.64 15.61 0.39
CA GLU A 214 17.73 15.54 -0.74
C GLU A 214 18.42 15.99 -2.03
N VAL A 215 17.90 15.57 -3.18
CA VAL A 215 18.48 15.85 -4.50
C VAL A 215 17.58 16.81 -5.27
N ALA A 216 18.11 17.95 -5.70
CA ALA A 216 17.40 18.91 -6.53
C ALA A 216 17.41 18.42 -7.99
N LEU A 217 16.33 17.75 -8.42
CA LEU A 217 16.29 17.05 -9.71
C LEU A 217 16.50 17.96 -10.93
N LYS A 218 16.07 19.22 -10.87
CA LYS A 218 16.19 20.18 -11.97
C LYS A 218 17.61 20.73 -12.15
N GLU A 219 18.45 20.56 -11.14
CA GLU A 219 19.84 21.05 -11.16
C GLU A 219 20.82 20.00 -11.72
N LEU A 220 20.34 18.76 -11.95
CA LEU A 220 21.17 17.69 -12.46
C LEU A 220 21.17 17.65 -13.99
N GLU A 221 22.37 17.59 -14.57
CA GLU A 221 22.61 17.39 -16.00
C GLU A 221 23.63 16.26 -16.22
N GLY A 222 23.34 15.34 -17.14
CA GLY A 222 24.20 14.18 -17.37
C GLY A 222 23.86 12.99 -16.46
N GLU A 223 24.86 12.18 -16.17
CA GLU A 223 24.69 10.98 -15.33
C GLU A 223 25.18 11.25 -13.91
N HIS A 224 24.32 10.95 -12.94
CA HIS A 224 24.61 11.10 -11.52
C HIS A 224 24.30 9.81 -10.75
N HIS A 225 25.01 9.60 -9.63
CA HIS A 225 24.88 8.42 -8.79
C HIS A 225 24.46 8.80 -7.37
N LEU A 226 23.29 8.34 -6.97
CA LEU A 226 22.80 8.47 -5.58
C LEU A 226 22.91 7.12 -4.88
N ARG A 227 23.80 7.05 -3.91
CA ARG A 227 23.95 5.90 -3.02
C ARG A 227 23.24 6.19 -1.71
N VAL A 228 22.34 5.30 -1.31
CA VAL A 228 21.61 5.38 -0.04
C VAL A 228 21.89 4.12 0.77
N VAL A 229 22.36 4.30 1.99
CA VAL A 229 22.62 3.22 2.95
C VAL A 229 21.54 3.25 4.00
N ILE A 230 20.97 2.10 4.31
CA ILE A 230 19.95 1.90 5.36
C ILE A 230 20.41 0.80 6.32
N PRO A 231 20.02 0.83 7.61
CA PRO A 231 20.38 -0.19 8.59
C PRO A 231 19.72 -1.55 8.34
#